data_39f50923825bd029e0f1feb23dbbbb8a
#
_entry.id   39f50923825bd029e0f1feb23dbbbb8a
#
_cell.length_a   1.000
_cell.length_b   1.000
_cell.length_c   1.000
_cell.angle_alpha   90.00
_cell.angle_beta   90.00
_cell.angle_gamma   90.00
#
_symmetry.space_group_name_H-M   'P 1'
#
loop_
_entity.id
_entity.type
_entity.pdbx_description
1 polymer ?
#
loop_
_entity_poly.entity_id
_entity_poly.type
_entity_poly.pdbx_seq_one_letter_code
_entity_poly.pdbx_strand_id
1 'polypeptide(L)'
;DWDAVLLSEEQMGAIPLRPETQAAFLREQVQEYREALIAEIEAIGGTPGKSRRGSTQKQLEEHIANMEATLHDLQDKISARTDEGKVLYWDDLGVSTIMVDEAHHYKAVRWPTSRTRVRGIPQRQSLRGWDLYQKARIIQRAHGGRGVIFATGTPIANTIAELYTVMRFLQEPDLEALGLKHFDSWASTFGSVEDALEYNMTGGAQMVERFRKFINTPELSRLWQQYTDVRVVADTAEMAKYLPQVQTNTIIAPASPEQIQFTKDLRARKEALKGKGQPGPGEDNMLLIGTH
;
A
#
# COMPACT_ATOMS: atom_id res chain seq x y z
N ASP A 1 -19.94 -25.25 -16.57
CA ASP A 1 -18.58 -25.29 -16.03
C ASP A 1 -17.66 -24.50 -16.97
N TRP A 2 -16.85 -23.59 -16.42
CA TRP A 2 -15.90 -22.79 -17.18
C TRP A 2 -14.50 -23.13 -16.71
N ASP A 3 -13.57 -23.35 -17.64
CA ASP A 3 -12.16 -23.61 -17.31
C ASP A 3 -11.43 -22.33 -16.87
N ALA A 4 -11.83 -21.18 -17.41
CA ALA A 4 -11.32 -19.87 -17.06
C ALA A 4 -12.35 -18.77 -17.32
N VAL A 5 -12.27 -17.70 -16.53
CA VAL A 5 -13.10 -16.49 -16.68
C VAL A 5 -12.17 -15.26 -16.69
N LEU A 6 -12.35 -14.40 -17.66
CA LEU A 6 -11.65 -13.12 -17.76
C LEU A 6 -12.53 -12.03 -17.18
N LEU A 7 -12.01 -11.27 -16.23
CA LEU A 7 -12.70 -10.17 -15.56
C LEU A 7 -11.88 -8.88 -15.67
N SER A 8 -12.57 -7.73 -15.76
CA SER A 8 -11.93 -6.44 -15.51
C SER A 8 -11.71 -6.24 -14.00
N GLU A 9 -10.84 -5.28 -13.64
CA GLU A 9 -10.63 -4.89 -12.24
C GLU A 9 -11.94 -4.49 -11.55
N GLU A 10 -12.83 -3.80 -12.26
CA GLU A 10 -14.14 -3.36 -11.75
C GLU A 10 -15.07 -4.54 -11.51
N GLN A 11 -15.13 -5.47 -12.46
CA GLN A 11 -15.94 -6.70 -12.32
C GLN A 11 -15.44 -7.57 -11.16
N MET A 12 -14.12 -7.68 -11.01
CA MET A 12 -13.51 -8.39 -9.88
C MET A 12 -13.89 -7.74 -8.55
N GLY A 13 -13.84 -6.42 -8.46
CA GLY A 13 -14.24 -5.65 -7.28
C GLY A 13 -15.74 -5.71 -6.98
N ALA A 14 -16.58 -5.98 -7.99
CA ALA A 14 -18.03 -6.09 -7.81
C ALA A 14 -18.47 -7.43 -7.20
N ILE A 15 -17.61 -8.46 -7.19
CA ILE A 15 -17.91 -9.75 -6.55
C ILE A 15 -17.51 -9.66 -5.08
N PRO A 16 -18.48 -9.58 -4.14
CA PRO A 16 -18.14 -9.39 -2.73
C PRO A 16 -17.64 -10.68 -2.09
N LEU A 17 -16.91 -10.54 -0.99
CA LEU A 17 -16.65 -11.61 -0.04
C LEU A 17 -17.86 -11.79 0.89
N ARG A 18 -18.04 -12.99 1.43
CA ARG A 18 -19.01 -13.20 2.49
C ARG A 18 -18.70 -12.28 3.69
N PRO A 19 -19.71 -11.70 4.35
CA PRO A 19 -19.49 -10.85 5.53
C PRO A 19 -18.71 -11.56 6.63
N GLU A 20 -18.93 -12.88 6.81
CA GLU A 20 -18.20 -13.71 7.78
C GLU A 20 -16.71 -13.77 7.45
N THR A 21 -16.37 -13.92 6.17
CA THR A 21 -14.99 -13.94 5.66
C THR A 21 -14.34 -12.56 5.82
N GLN A 22 -15.05 -11.48 5.47
CA GLN A 22 -14.56 -10.12 5.70
C GLN A 22 -14.30 -9.85 7.18
N ALA A 23 -15.21 -10.29 8.07
CA ALA A 23 -15.05 -10.15 9.50
C ALA A 23 -13.84 -10.94 10.04
N ALA A 24 -13.57 -12.14 9.48
CA ALA A 24 -12.39 -12.92 9.86
C ALA A 24 -11.08 -12.19 9.49
N PHE A 25 -10.95 -11.69 8.26
CA PHE A 25 -9.79 -10.91 7.84
C PHE A 25 -9.63 -9.61 8.63
N LEU A 26 -10.73 -8.95 8.95
CA LEU A 26 -10.68 -7.73 9.76
C LEU A 26 -10.19 -8.00 11.19
N ARG A 27 -10.59 -9.14 11.79
CA ARG A 27 -10.05 -9.56 13.10
C ARG A 27 -8.55 -9.84 13.04
N GLU A 28 -8.08 -10.53 12.00
CA GLU A 28 -6.65 -10.76 11.79
C GLU A 28 -5.89 -9.41 11.67
N GLN A 29 -6.43 -8.46 10.91
CA GLN A 29 -5.85 -7.14 10.75
C GLN A 29 -5.83 -6.36 12.07
N VAL A 30 -6.91 -6.37 12.84
CA VAL A 30 -6.96 -5.76 14.18
C VAL A 30 -5.88 -6.35 15.08
N GLN A 31 -5.68 -7.67 15.01
CA GLN A 31 -4.65 -8.33 15.81
C GLN A 31 -3.23 -7.88 15.39
N GLU A 32 -2.93 -7.79 14.09
CA GLU A 32 -1.63 -7.29 13.61
C GLU A 32 -1.38 -5.83 14.07
N TYR A 33 -2.42 -4.97 14.07
CA TYR A 33 -2.30 -3.60 14.57
C TYR A 33 -2.10 -3.53 16.09
N ARG A 34 -2.73 -4.43 16.86
CA ARG A 34 -2.49 -4.54 18.31
C ARG A 34 -1.07 -4.98 18.63
N GLU A 35 -0.54 -5.95 17.89
CA GLU A 35 0.85 -6.40 18.02
C GLU A 35 1.84 -5.27 17.72
N ALA A 36 1.60 -4.49 16.65
CA ALA A 36 2.40 -3.31 16.34
C ALA A 36 2.31 -2.23 17.43
N LEU A 37 1.13 -2.04 18.02
CA LEU A 37 0.93 -1.11 19.14
C LEU A 37 1.70 -1.54 20.39
N ILE A 38 1.65 -2.82 20.74
CA ILE A 38 2.41 -3.39 21.88
C ILE A 38 3.90 -3.19 21.65
N ALA A 39 4.42 -3.54 20.47
CA ALA A 39 5.82 -3.36 20.14
C ALA A 39 6.26 -1.88 20.23
N GLU A 40 5.41 -0.94 19.80
CA GLU A 40 5.68 0.50 19.92
C GLU A 40 5.71 0.95 21.39
N ILE A 41 4.79 0.47 22.22
CA ILE A 41 4.74 0.78 23.68
C ILE A 41 5.99 0.25 24.38
N GLU A 42 6.40 -0.97 24.10
CA GLU A 42 7.60 -1.59 24.66
C GLU A 42 8.88 -0.82 24.25
N ALA A 43 8.99 -0.41 22.98
CA ALA A 43 10.10 0.38 22.48
C ALA A 43 10.23 1.76 23.17
N ILE A 44 9.13 2.31 23.69
CA ILE A 44 9.09 3.59 24.42
C ILE A 44 9.42 3.43 25.91
N GLY A 45 9.53 2.20 26.41
CA GLY A 45 9.74 1.92 27.85
C GLY A 45 8.49 2.15 28.70
N GLY A 46 7.30 1.98 28.14
CA GLY A 46 6.02 1.97 28.86
C GLY A 46 5.46 3.33 29.27
N THR A 47 6.12 4.44 28.96
CA THR A 47 5.63 5.78 29.35
C THR A 47 5.14 6.55 28.13
N PRO A 48 3.83 6.86 28.00
CA PRO A 48 3.32 7.70 26.93
C PRO A 48 3.88 9.12 27.06
N GLY A 49 4.90 9.46 26.28
CA GLY A 49 5.44 10.81 26.26
C GLY A 49 4.72 11.70 25.25
N LYS A 50 4.70 13.02 25.48
CA LYS A 50 4.24 14.07 24.52
C LYS A 50 5.14 14.19 23.28
N SER A 51 6.00 13.20 23.04
CA SER A 51 6.96 13.15 21.95
C SER A 51 6.33 12.70 20.62
N ARG A 52 7.10 12.75 19.53
CA ARG A 52 6.73 12.23 18.21
C ARG A 52 6.16 10.80 18.25
N ARG A 53 6.59 9.96 19.20
CA ARG A 53 6.15 8.56 19.41
C ARG A 53 4.71 8.47 19.94
N GLY A 54 4.28 9.35 20.85
CA GLY A 54 2.89 9.38 21.32
C GLY A 54 1.87 9.66 20.21
N SER A 55 2.28 10.32 19.13
CA SER A 55 1.43 10.53 17.95
C SER A 55 1.26 9.25 17.10
N THR A 56 2.26 8.38 17.05
CA THR A 56 2.18 7.08 16.36
C THR A 56 1.26 6.13 17.10
N GLN A 57 1.44 6.03 18.43
CA GLN A 57 0.56 5.25 19.30
C GLN A 57 -0.91 5.65 19.08
N LYS A 58 -1.21 6.95 19.17
CA LYS A 58 -2.57 7.47 18.95
C LYS A 58 -3.14 7.10 17.58
N GLN A 59 -2.33 7.15 16.53
CA GLN A 59 -2.77 6.76 15.18
C GLN A 59 -3.07 5.25 15.08
N LEU A 60 -2.29 4.40 15.75
CA LEU A 60 -2.55 2.96 15.81
C LEU A 60 -3.84 2.67 16.59
N GLU A 61 -4.03 3.32 17.75
CA GLU A 61 -5.25 3.21 18.56
C GLU A 61 -6.50 3.66 17.80
N GLU A 62 -6.46 4.80 17.12
CA GLU A 62 -7.55 5.30 16.27
C GLU A 62 -7.89 4.33 15.13
N HIS A 63 -6.85 3.71 14.55
CA HIS A 63 -7.06 2.72 13.51
C HIS A 63 -7.70 1.44 14.02
N ILE A 64 -7.26 0.93 15.15
CA ILE A 64 -7.85 -0.22 15.81
C ILE A 64 -9.33 0.07 16.11
N ALA A 65 -9.64 1.22 16.72
CA ALA A 65 -11.01 1.60 17.05
C ALA A 65 -11.92 1.67 15.81
N ASN A 66 -11.44 2.23 14.71
CA ASN A 66 -12.20 2.29 13.45
C ASN A 66 -12.45 0.90 12.85
N MET A 67 -11.47 0.00 12.91
CA MET A 67 -11.64 -1.37 12.42
C MET A 67 -12.59 -2.17 13.32
N GLU A 68 -12.54 -1.99 14.63
CA GLU A 68 -13.46 -2.62 15.58
C GLU A 68 -14.90 -2.14 15.38
N ALA A 69 -15.11 -0.86 15.10
CA ALA A 69 -16.42 -0.33 14.73
C ALA A 69 -16.93 -0.98 13.43
N THR A 70 -16.08 -1.08 12.40
CA THR A 70 -16.44 -1.77 11.16
C THR A 70 -16.76 -3.25 11.38
N LEU A 71 -16.03 -3.90 12.28
CA LEU A 71 -16.28 -5.30 12.65
C LEU A 71 -17.66 -5.46 13.33
N HIS A 72 -18.02 -4.53 14.19
CA HIS A 72 -19.34 -4.51 14.83
C HIS A 72 -20.45 -4.37 13.79
N ASP A 73 -20.33 -3.40 12.87
CA ASP A 73 -21.30 -3.21 11.78
C ASP A 73 -21.44 -4.47 10.90
N LEU A 74 -20.34 -5.18 10.64
CA LEU A 74 -20.37 -6.44 9.91
C LEU A 74 -21.10 -7.55 10.69
N GLN A 75 -20.88 -7.63 11.99
CA GLN A 75 -21.57 -8.60 12.87
C GLN A 75 -23.07 -8.35 12.89
N ASP A 76 -23.50 -7.09 12.97
CA ASP A 76 -24.90 -6.70 12.91
C ASP A 76 -25.53 -7.10 11.56
N LYS A 77 -24.84 -6.87 10.45
CA LYS A 77 -25.27 -7.31 9.10
C LYS A 77 -25.38 -8.83 8.99
N ILE A 78 -24.44 -9.58 9.57
CA ILE A 78 -24.48 -11.04 9.61
C ILE A 78 -25.72 -11.51 10.40
N SER A 79 -25.96 -10.89 11.56
CA SER A 79 -27.09 -11.25 12.44
C SER A 79 -28.47 -10.90 11.85
N ALA A 80 -28.54 -9.80 11.09
CA ALA A 80 -29.78 -9.35 10.43
C ALA A 80 -30.06 -10.03 9.08
N ARG A 81 -29.17 -10.91 8.62
CA ARG A 81 -29.24 -11.46 7.27
C ARG A 81 -30.34 -12.51 7.14
N THR A 82 -31.28 -12.25 6.23
CA THR A 82 -32.39 -13.13 5.86
C THR A 82 -32.30 -13.63 4.41
N ASP A 83 -31.29 -13.16 3.62
CA ASP A 83 -31.20 -13.40 2.19
C ASP A 83 -30.20 -14.50 1.84
N GLU A 84 -30.58 -15.72 2.03
CA GLU A 84 -29.82 -16.86 1.47
C GLU A 84 -30.14 -16.99 -0.03
N GLY A 85 -29.07 -16.94 -0.88
CA GLY A 85 -29.12 -17.35 -2.27
C GLY A 85 -29.30 -16.27 -3.34
N LYS A 86 -29.35 -14.97 -2.99
CA LYS A 86 -29.49 -13.88 -3.99
C LYS A 86 -28.18 -13.22 -4.41
N VAL A 87 -27.11 -13.37 -3.64
CA VAL A 87 -25.83 -12.72 -3.92
C VAL A 87 -24.77 -13.79 -4.20
N LEU A 88 -24.08 -13.64 -5.31
CA LEU A 88 -22.92 -14.46 -5.64
C LEU A 88 -21.71 -13.93 -4.87
N TYR A 89 -21.13 -14.74 -4.01
CA TYR A 89 -19.94 -14.41 -3.25
C TYR A 89 -18.69 -15.05 -3.86
N TRP A 90 -17.55 -14.39 -3.73
CA TRP A 90 -16.25 -14.91 -4.14
C TRP A 90 -15.95 -16.29 -3.54
N ASP A 91 -16.31 -16.46 -2.29
CA ASP A 91 -16.13 -17.69 -1.51
C ASP A 91 -16.83 -18.91 -2.15
N ASP A 92 -17.88 -18.68 -2.93
CA ASP A 92 -18.70 -19.71 -3.54
C ASP A 92 -18.24 -20.11 -4.95
N LEU A 93 -17.34 -19.35 -5.55
CA LEU A 93 -16.93 -19.56 -6.94
C LEU A 93 -15.99 -20.74 -7.13
N GLY A 94 -15.35 -21.23 -6.07
CA GLY A 94 -14.40 -22.35 -6.15
C GLY A 94 -13.15 -22.02 -6.99
N VAL A 95 -12.76 -20.75 -7.06
CA VAL A 95 -11.59 -20.30 -7.81
C VAL A 95 -10.33 -20.89 -7.20
N SER A 96 -9.58 -21.67 -7.98
CA SER A 96 -8.32 -22.28 -7.56
C SER A 96 -7.09 -21.47 -7.91
N THR A 97 -7.19 -20.60 -8.92
CA THR A 97 -6.07 -19.79 -9.40
C THR A 97 -6.57 -18.44 -9.88
N ILE A 98 -5.84 -17.38 -9.51
CA ILE A 98 -6.04 -16.04 -10.03
C ILE A 98 -4.74 -15.54 -10.69
N MET A 99 -4.87 -15.04 -11.92
CA MET A 99 -3.80 -14.36 -12.64
C MET A 99 -4.16 -12.89 -12.75
N VAL A 100 -3.30 -12.03 -12.24
CA VAL A 100 -3.52 -10.58 -12.21
C VAL A 100 -2.50 -9.91 -13.10
N ASP A 101 -3.00 -9.36 -14.20
CA ASP A 101 -2.19 -8.49 -15.06
C ASP A 101 -2.15 -7.07 -14.47
N GLU A 102 -1.09 -6.32 -14.77
CA GLU A 102 -0.84 -5.00 -14.22
C GLU A 102 -0.97 -4.94 -12.68
N ALA A 103 -0.44 -5.98 -12.03
CA ALA A 103 -0.54 -6.16 -10.57
C ALA A 103 -0.01 -4.97 -9.75
N HIS A 104 0.74 -4.06 -10.37
CA HIS A 104 1.19 -2.83 -9.75
C HIS A 104 0.03 -1.90 -9.30
N HIS A 105 -1.18 -2.07 -9.82
CA HIS A 105 -2.37 -1.34 -9.38
C HIS A 105 -2.81 -1.70 -7.96
N TYR A 106 -2.37 -2.83 -7.42
CA TYR A 106 -2.80 -3.37 -6.12
C TYR A 106 -1.76 -3.19 -5.00
N LYS A 107 -0.62 -2.53 -5.27
CA LYS A 107 0.48 -2.35 -4.31
C LYS A 107 0.18 -1.41 -3.14
N ALA A 108 -0.85 -0.57 -3.22
CA ALA A 108 -1.19 0.40 -2.19
C ALA A 108 -2.03 -0.23 -1.07
N VAL A 109 -1.52 -1.26 -0.42
CA VAL A 109 -2.10 -1.82 0.80
C VAL A 109 -1.38 -1.24 2.00
N ARG A 110 -2.14 -0.84 3.02
CA ARG A 110 -1.60 -0.31 4.26
C ARG A 110 -1.34 -1.44 5.25
N TRP A 111 -0.15 -1.45 5.79
CA TRP A 111 0.28 -2.37 6.84
C TRP A 111 0.50 -1.64 8.15
N PRO A 112 0.34 -2.30 9.31
CA PRO A 112 0.70 -1.72 10.60
C PRO A 112 2.18 -1.32 10.61
N THR A 113 2.48 -0.11 11.09
CA THR A 113 3.86 0.38 11.18
C THR A 113 3.99 1.50 12.22
N SER A 114 5.09 1.49 12.93
CA SER A 114 5.51 2.60 13.78
C SER A 114 6.10 3.77 12.97
N ARG A 115 6.40 3.56 11.70
CA ARG A 115 7.07 4.53 10.81
C ARG A 115 6.07 5.45 10.08
N THR A 116 5.07 5.95 10.79
CA THR A 116 3.93 6.70 10.21
C THR A 116 4.32 8.01 9.53
N ARG A 117 5.50 8.56 9.82
CA ARG A 117 5.98 9.84 9.26
C ARG A 117 7.02 9.67 8.17
N VAL A 118 7.48 8.44 7.92
CA VAL A 118 8.47 8.16 6.89
C VAL A 118 7.79 8.21 5.52
N ARG A 119 8.28 9.05 4.64
CA ARG A 119 7.77 9.12 3.27
C ARG A 119 8.13 7.85 2.50
N GLY A 120 7.25 7.47 1.58
CA GLY A 120 7.39 6.26 0.79
C GLY A 120 6.71 5.04 1.43
N ILE A 121 6.06 5.19 2.58
CA ILE A 121 5.22 4.17 3.20
C ILE A 121 3.75 4.52 2.92
N PRO A 122 2.92 3.59 2.40
CA PRO A 122 1.52 3.84 2.14
C PRO A 122 0.77 4.24 3.42
N GLN A 123 0.15 5.43 3.41
CA GLN A 123 -0.62 5.94 4.55
C GLN A 123 -2.12 5.66 4.43
N ARG A 124 -2.58 5.32 3.24
CA ARG A 124 -3.98 5.00 2.97
C ARG A 124 -4.11 3.59 2.42
N GLN A 125 -5.19 2.92 2.80
CA GLN A 125 -5.58 1.63 2.26
C GLN A 125 -6.26 1.82 0.91
N SER A 126 -5.78 1.16 -0.12
CA SER A 126 -6.53 0.97 -1.35
C SER A 126 -7.59 -0.10 -1.10
N LEU A 127 -8.88 0.25 -1.28
CA LEU A 127 -9.96 -0.73 -1.16
C LEU A 127 -9.78 -1.88 -2.15
N ARG A 128 -9.37 -1.56 -3.38
CA ARG A 128 -9.08 -2.53 -4.44
C ARG A 128 -7.92 -3.48 -4.05
N GLY A 129 -6.83 -2.92 -3.53
CA GLY A 129 -5.68 -3.73 -3.09
C GLY A 129 -6.03 -4.64 -1.92
N TRP A 130 -6.82 -4.15 -0.97
CA TRP A 130 -7.27 -4.94 0.17
C TRP A 130 -8.25 -6.06 -0.23
N ASP A 131 -9.19 -5.76 -1.12
CA ASP A 131 -10.13 -6.74 -1.66
C ASP A 131 -9.39 -7.89 -2.36
N LEU A 132 -8.45 -7.55 -3.26
CA LEU A 132 -7.62 -8.57 -3.92
C LEU A 132 -6.79 -9.36 -2.92
N TYR A 133 -6.22 -8.72 -1.90
CA TYR A 133 -5.43 -9.41 -0.88
C TYR A 133 -6.25 -10.49 -0.17
N GLN A 134 -7.48 -10.17 0.25
CA GLN A 134 -8.37 -11.12 0.90
C GLN A 134 -8.72 -12.30 -0.04
N LYS A 135 -9.08 -12.02 -1.29
CA LYS A 135 -9.39 -13.03 -2.32
C LYS A 135 -8.20 -13.94 -2.61
N ALA A 136 -7.02 -13.37 -2.76
CA ALA A 136 -5.77 -14.10 -2.93
C ALA A 136 -5.47 -15.02 -1.73
N ARG A 137 -5.67 -14.52 -0.50
CA ARG A 137 -5.46 -15.32 0.72
C ARG A 137 -6.41 -16.50 0.84
N ILE A 138 -7.68 -16.36 0.41
CA ILE A 138 -8.65 -17.45 0.37
C ILE A 138 -8.13 -18.58 -0.54
N ILE A 139 -7.70 -18.23 -1.75
CA ILE A 139 -7.14 -19.19 -2.70
C ILE A 139 -5.90 -19.89 -2.10
N GLN A 140 -4.96 -19.12 -1.59
CA GLN A 140 -3.72 -19.64 -1.05
C GLN A 140 -3.93 -20.56 0.16
N ARG A 141 -4.85 -20.21 1.05
CA ARG A 141 -5.21 -21.06 2.21
C ARG A 141 -5.81 -22.38 1.78
N ALA A 142 -6.63 -22.38 0.74
CA ALA A 142 -7.24 -23.59 0.18
C ALA A 142 -6.24 -24.46 -0.61
N HIS A 143 -5.17 -23.87 -1.16
CA HIS A 143 -4.26 -24.54 -2.09
C HIS A 143 -2.79 -24.55 -1.63
N GLY A 144 -2.54 -24.57 -0.32
CA GLY A 144 -1.19 -24.72 0.26
C GLY A 144 -0.23 -23.59 -0.12
N GLY A 145 -0.72 -22.35 -0.11
CA GLY A 145 0.06 -21.13 -0.44
C GLY A 145 0.18 -20.83 -1.93
N ARG A 146 -0.50 -21.59 -2.79
CA ARG A 146 -0.43 -21.48 -4.27
C ARG A 146 -1.69 -20.84 -4.85
N GLY A 147 -1.67 -20.61 -6.18
CA GLY A 147 -2.85 -20.18 -6.93
C GLY A 147 -2.93 -18.67 -7.16
N VAL A 148 -1.88 -17.90 -6.87
CA VAL A 148 -1.83 -16.47 -7.16
C VAL A 148 -0.62 -16.16 -8.04
N ILE A 149 -0.88 -15.55 -9.20
CA ILE A 149 0.12 -15.19 -10.19
C ILE A 149 -0.04 -13.71 -10.51
N PHE A 150 1.03 -12.94 -10.35
CA PHE A 150 1.09 -11.52 -10.69
C PHE A 150 1.96 -11.31 -11.93
N ALA A 151 1.46 -10.53 -12.88
CA ALA A 151 2.22 -10.03 -14.01
C ALA A 151 2.29 -8.49 -13.94
N THR A 152 3.47 -7.93 -14.10
CA THR A 152 3.67 -6.47 -14.14
C THR A 152 5.04 -6.11 -14.70
N GLY A 153 5.11 -5.04 -15.46
CA GLY A 153 6.37 -4.43 -15.88
C GLY A 153 7.02 -3.54 -14.82
N THR A 154 6.29 -3.20 -13.73
CA THR A 154 6.75 -2.25 -12.70
C THR A 154 6.43 -2.75 -11.30
N PRO A 155 7.07 -3.83 -10.83
CA PRO A 155 6.81 -4.39 -9.50
C PRO A 155 7.11 -3.37 -8.38
N ILE A 156 8.08 -2.48 -8.61
CA ILE A 156 8.44 -1.38 -7.73
C ILE A 156 8.47 -0.11 -8.58
N ALA A 157 7.61 0.87 -8.31
CA ALA A 157 7.53 2.11 -9.06
C ALA A 157 7.87 3.35 -8.24
N ASN A 158 7.27 3.51 -7.07
CA ASN A 158 7.33 4.74 -6.29
C ASN A 158 8.10 4.61 -4.97
N THR A 159 8.07 3.45 -4.35
CA THR A 159 8.67 3.23 -3.04
C THR A 159 9.07 1.77 -2.84
N ILE A 160 10.14 1.58 -2.07
CA ILE A 160 10.61 0.23 -1.71
C ILE A 160 9.60 -0.54 -0.84
N ALA A 161 8.67 0.15 -0.17
CA ALA A 161 7.59 -0.49 0.58
C ALA A 161 6.59 -1.26 -0.31
N GLU A 162 6.53 -0.93 -1.60
CA GLU A 162 5.72 -1.69 -2.57
C GLU A 162 6.20 -3.14 -2.72
N LEU A 163 7.52 -3.36 -2.62
CA LEU A 163 8.07 -4.71 -2.65
C LEU A 163 7.56 -5.56 -1.49
N TYR A 164 7.54 -5.00 -0.28
CA TYR A 164 6.97 -5.69 0.87
C TYR A 164 5.52 -6.09 0.63
N THR A 165 4.71 -5.19 0.06
CA THR A 165 3.31 -5.51 -0.26
C THR A 165 3.22 -6.68 -1.23
N VAL A 166 4.02 -6.70 -2.30
CA VAL A 166 4.04 -7.84 -3.23
C VAL A 166 4.48 -9.13 -2.54
N MET A 167 5.51 -9.07 -1.68
CA MET A 167 5.94 -10.22 -0.89
C MET A 167 4.85 -10.71 0.07
N ARG A 168 4.08 -9.81 0.69
CA ARG A 168 2.91 -10.18 1.52
C ARG A 168 1.84 -10.90 0.72
N PHE A 169 1.62 -10.55 -0.54
CA PHE A 169 0.71 -11.28 -1.42
C PHE A 169 1.22 -12.68 -1.77
N LEU A 170 2.52 -12.84 -2.03
CA LEU A 170 3.05 -14.05 -2.66
C LEU A 170 3.83 -14.96 -1.70
N GLN A 171 4.41 -14.43 -0.62
CA GLN A 171 5.41 -15.08 0.22
C GLN A 171 5.10 -14.96 1.72
N GLU A 172 3.86 -14.71 2.11
CA GLU A 172 3.54 -14.47 3.53
C GLU A 172 4.00 -15.59 4.47
N PRO A 173 3.86 -16.90 4.13
CA PRO A 173 4.35 -17.96 5.00
C PRO A 173 5.87 -17.92 5.23
N ASP A 174 6.65 -17.54 4.20
CA ASP A 174 8.10 -17.44 4.33
C ASP A 174 8.50 -16.21 5.13
N LEU A 175 7.81 -15.09 4.92
CA LEU A 175 8.00 -13.89 5.74
C LEU A 175 7.69 -14.19 7.22
N GLU A 176 6.66 -14.96 7.51
CA GLU A 176 6.32 -15.37 8.87
C GLU A 176 7.39 -16.29 9.48
N ALA A 177 7.86 -17.28 8.74
CA ALA A 177 8.91 -18.20 9.17
C ALA A 177 10.24 -17.47 9.46
N LEU A 178 10.51 -16.38 8.77
CA LEU A 178 11.71 -15.55 8.96
C LEU A 178 11.53 -14.43 9.99
N GLY A 179 10.35 -14.27 10.61
CA GLY A 179 10.06 -13.16 11.51
C GLY A 179 9.91 -11.81 10.82
N LEU A 180 9.67 -11.82 9.51
CA LEU A 180 9.56 -10.62 8.66
C LEU A 180 8.12 -10.30 8.25
N LYS A 181 7.13 -10.94 8.89
CA LYS A 181 5.71 -10.73 8.61
C LYS A 181 5.29 -9.27 8.88
N HIS A 182 5.80 -8.67 9.95
CA HIS A 182 5.52 -7.27 10.25
C HIS A 182 6.38 -6.33 9.40
N PHE A 183 5.73 -5.28 8.87
CA PHE A 183 6.43 -4.32 8.01
C PHE A 183 7.67 -3.72 8.65
N ASP A 184 7.62 -3.37 9.93
CA ASP A 184 8.75 -2.73 10.62
C ASP A 184 9.97 -3.66 10.76
N SER A 185 9.75 -4.97 10.96
CA SER A 185 10.81 -5.98 10.97
C SER A 185 11.45 -6.10 9.58
N TRP A 186 10.62 -6.22 8.54
CA TRP A 186 11.09 -6.27 7.16
C TRP A 186 11.83 -4.99 6.76
N ALA A 187 11.26 -3.82 7.11
CA ALA A 187 11.83 -2.52 6.80
C ALA A 187 13.16 -2.28 7.52
N SER A 188 13.33 -2.79 8.73
CA SER A 188 14.59 -2.71 9.47
C SER A 188 15.67 -3.63 8.89
N THR A 189 15.26 -4.75 8.27
CA THR A 189 16.18 -5.73 7.68
C THR A 189 16.61 -5.33 6.28
N PHE A 190 15.70 -4.78 5.46
CA PHE A 190 15.94 -4.57 4.03
C PHE A 190 15.87 -3.12 3.57
N GLY A 191 15.52 -2.20 4.43
CA GLY A 191 15.39 -0.80 4.06
C GLY A 191 16.14 0.16 4.96
N SER A 192 16.60 1.25 4.37
CA SER A 192 17.22 2.37 5.08
C SER A 192 16.37 3.62 4.94
N VAL A 193 16.17 4.30 6.07
CA VAL A 193 15.53 5.62 6.12
C VAL A 193 16.64 6.66 6.08
N GLU A 194 16.53 7.60 5.15
CA GLU A 194 17.48 8.69 4.98
C GLU A 194 16.75 10.03 5.03
N ASP A 195 17.44 11.02 5.58
CA ASP A 195 17.01 12.40 5.47
C ASP A 195 17.18 12.91 4.04
N ALA A 196 16.11 13.42 3.46
CA ALA A 196 16.10 14.00 2.13
C ALA A 196 15.59 15.42 2.15
N LEU A 197 16.27 16.31 1.43
CA LEU A 197 15.77 17.64 1.18
C LEU A 197 14.72 17.57 0.07
N GLU A 198 13.49 17.88 0.40
CA GLU A 198 12.40 17.95 -0.57
C GLU A 198 11.84 19.35 -0.69
N TYR A 199 11.54 19.71 -1.93
CA TYR A 199 10.85 20.96 -2.22
C TYR A 199 9.34 20.71 -2.22
N ASN A 200 8.60 21.52 -1.47
CA ASN A 200 7.15 21.49 -1.54
C ASN A 200 6.68 22.23 -2.81
N MET A 201 5.41 22.07 -3.17
CA MET A 201 4.83 22.66 -4.39
C MET A 201 4.95 24.19 -4.45
N THR A 202 5.18 24.85 -3.33
CA THR A 202 5.40 26.29 -3.26
C THR A 202 6.89 26.68 -3.23
N GLY A 203 7.80 25.71 -3.49
CA GLY A 203 9.24 25.92 -3.58
C GLY A 203 9.97 26.07 -2.24
N GLY A 204 9.31 25.83 -1.10
CA GLY A 204 9.97 25.78 0.21
C GLY A 204 10.70 24.44 0.37
N ALA A 205 11.94 24.46 0.85
CA ALA A 205 12.70 23.27 1.18
C ALA A 205 12.34 22.75 2.58
N GLN A 206 12.22 21.43 2.73
CA GLN A 206 12.04 20.78 4.03
C GLN A 206 12.84 19.48 4.10
N MET A 207 13.42 19.19 5.25
CA MET A 207 14.01 17.89 5.52
C MET A 207 12.90 16.90 5.86
N VAL A 208 12.90 15.76 5.19
CA VAL A 208 11.93 14.67 5.41
C VAL A 208 12.67 13.35 5.52
N GLU A 209 12.22 12.50 6.42
CA GLU A 209 12.66 11.12 6.48
C GLU A 209 11.99 10.34 5.34
N ARG A 210 12.79 9.66 4.53
CA ARG A 210 12.30 8.85 3.40
C ARG A 210 12.87 7.45 3.45
N PHE A 211 12.00 6.48 3.23
CA PHE A 211 12.37 5.09 3.00
C PHE A 211 12.92 4.98 1.57
N ARG A 212 14.26 4.95 1.41
CA ARG A 212 14.89 5.26 0.11
C ARG A 212 15.77 4.16 -0.46
N LYS A 213 16.50 3.45 0.37
CA LYS A 213 17.49 2.48 -0.10
C LYS A 213 17.20 1.08 0.40
N PHE A 214 17.47 0.11 -0.44
CA PHE A 214 17.59 -1.27 0.00
C PHE A 214 18.95 -1.52 0.65
N ILE A 215 18.90 -2.27 1.75
CA ILE A 215 20.06 -2.88 2.40
C ILE A 215 19.89 -4.40 2.38
N ASN A 216 20.91 -5.17 2.71
CA ASN A 216 20.88 -6.62 2.64
C ASN A 216 20.33 -7.15 1.30
N THR A 217 20.75 -6.52 0.21
CA THR A 217 20.24 -6.84 -1.12
C THR A 217 20.49 -8.29 -1.57
N PRO A 218 21.59 -8.98 -1.19
CA PRO A 218 21.77 -10.39 -1.53
C PRO A 218 20.70 -11.30 -0.94
N GLU A 219 20.37 -11.12 0.34
CA GLU A 219 19.30 -11.87 1.04
C GLU A 219 17.94 -11.56 0.47
N LEU A 220 17.63 -10.28 0.26
CA LEU A 220 16.39 -9.83 -0.34
C LEU A 220 16.21 -10.41 -1.75
N SER A 221 17.28 -10.40 -2.56
CA SER A 221 17.26 -10.97 -3.91
C SER A 221 17.00 -12.47 -3.90
N ARG A 222 17.60 -13.21 -2.97
CA ARG A 222 17.35 -14.66 -2.82
C ARG A 222 15.90 -14.96 -2.47
N LEU A 223 15.30 -14.19 -1.55
CA LEU A 223 13.90 -14.34 -1.20
C LEU A 223 12.99 -14.01 -2.39
N TRP A 224 13.28 -12.91 -3.07
CA TRP A 224 12.52 -12.45 -4.22
C TRP A 224 12.55 -13.46 -5.39
N GLN A 225 13.71 -13.98 -5.72
CA GLN A 225 13.92 -14.93 -6.83
C GLN A 225 13.19 -16.28 -6.65
N GLN A 226 12.79 -16.64 -5.44
CA GLN A 226 12.03 -17.88 -5.20
C GLN A 226 10.63 -17.84 -5.83
N TYR A 227 10.08 -16.64 -6.05
CA TYR A 227 8.69 -16.42 -6.48
C TYR A 227 8.58 -15.60 -7.75
N THR A 228 9.70 -15.13 -8.31
CA THR A 228 9.67 -14.25 -9.46
C THR A 228 10.47 -14.79 -10.62
N ASP A 229 9.90 -14.69 -11.80
CA ASP A 229 10.62 -14.81 -13.07
C ASP A 229 10.74 -13.41 -13.68
N VAL A 230 11.96 -12.90 -13.79
CA VAL A 230 12.24 -11.57 -14.33
C VAL A 230 12.78 -11.72 -15.73
N ARG A 231 12.12 -11.08 -16.70
CA ARG A 231 12.55 -11.03 -18.08
C ARG A 231 12.76 -9.57 -18.47
N VAL A 232 13.97 -9.24 -18.87
CA VAL A 232 14.30 -7.94 -19.45
C VAL A 232 14.53 -8.09 -20.95
N VAL A 233 14.34 -7.02 -21.68
CA VAL A 233 14.48 -7.04 -23.14
C VAL A 233 15.85 -7.54 -23.58
N ALA A 234 16.90 -7.26 -22.79
CA ALA A 234 18.25 -7.76 -23.05
C ALA A 234 18.36 -9.29 -23.05
N ASP A 235 17.47 -9.98 -22.31
CA ASP A 235 17.45 -11.46 -22.21
C ASP A 235 16.83 -12.11 -23.44
N THR A 236 16.12 -11.34 -24.28
CA THR A 236 15.48 -11.79 -25.52
C THR A 236 16.25 -11.30 -26.73
N ALA A 237 17.31 -12.01 -27.10
CA ALA A 237 18.17 -11.66 -28.24
C ALA A 237 17.39 -11.49 -29.57
N GLU A 238 16.25 -12.16 -29.73
CA GLU A 238 15.38 -11.98 -30.89
C GLU A 238 14.63 -10.65 -30.84
N MET A 239 14.12 -10.21 -29.69
CA MET A 239 13.41 -8.94 -29.56
C MET A 239 14.35 -7.74 -29.61
N ALA A 240 15.57 -7.87 -29.10
CA ALA A 240 16.57 -6.81 -29.12
C ALA A 240 16.88 -6.32 -30.55
N LYS A 241 16.71 -7.19 -31.54
CA LYS A 241 16.93 -6.84 -32.98
C LYS A 241 15.86 -5.89 -33.53
N TYR A 242 14.69 -5.88 -32.95
CA TYR A 242 13.54 -5.06 -33.42
C TYR A 242 13.35 -3.79 -32.61
N LEU A 243 14.15 -3.58 -31.56
CA LEU A 243 14.06 -2.36 -30.79
C LEU A 243 14.68 -1.20 -31.53
N PRO A 244 13.99 -0.05 -31.59
CA PRO A 244 14.58 1.16 -32.14
C PRO A 244 15.72 1.64 -31.25
N GLN A 245 16.72 2.26 -31.85
CA GLN A 245 17.75 2.97 -31.10
C GLN A 245 17.10 4.19 -30.41
N VAL A 246 17.17 4.24 -29.08
CA VAL A 246 16.62 5.35 -28.30
C VAL A 246 17.74 6.36 -28.01
N GLN A 247 17.54 7.60 -28.43
CA GLN A 247 18.38 8.73 -28.03
C GLN A 247 17.57 9.63 -27.11
N THR A 248 18.03 9.78 -25.87
CA THR A 248 17.36 10.64 -24.90
C THR A 248 17.97 12.02 -24.92
N ASN A 249 17.17 13.04 -25.27
CA ASN A 249 17.57 14.45 -25.21
C ASN A 249 16.80 15.13 -24.08
N THR A 250 17.52 15.72 -23.13
CA THR A 250 16.91 16.52 -22.06
C THR A 250 16.86 17.98 -22.47
N ILE A 251 15.65 18.51 -22.60
CA ILE A 251 15.42 19.94 -22.89
C ILE A 251 14.98 20.61 -21.60
N ILE A 252 15.77 21.58 -21.14
CA ILE A 252 15.46 22.40 -19.97
C ILE A 252 14.93 23.73 -20.48
N ALA A 253 13.63 24.00 -20.23
CA ALA A 253 13.01 25.27 -20.53
C ALA A 253 12.92 26.14 -19.26
N PRO A 254 13.23 27.43 -19.29
CA PRO A 254 13.00 28.33 -18.17
C PRO A 254 11.50 28.50 -17.94
N ALA A 255 11.12 28.67 -16.68
CA ALA A 255 9.71 28.90 -16.34
C ALA A 255 9.18 30.19 -16.98
N SER A 256 7.97 30.13 -17.55
CA SER A 256 7.32 31.33 -18.11
C SER A 256 6.95 32.33 -17.00
N PRO A 257 6.76 33.63 -17.36
CA PRO A 257 6.28 34.62 -16.41
C PRO A 257 4.97 34.22 -15.73
N GLU A 258 4.06 33.59 -16.46
CA GLU A 258 2.80 33.08 -15.96
C GLU A 258 2.98 31.94 -14.95
N GLN A 259 3.89 30.99 -15.22
CA GLN A 259 4.23 29.93 -14.28
C GLN A 259 4.87 30.48 -12.99
N ILE A 260 5.73 31.50 -13.13
CA ILE A 260 6.33 32.16 -11.97
C ILE A 260 5.26 32.86 -11.14
N GLN A 261 4.34 33.58 -11.79
CA GLN A 261 3.24 34.27 -11.11
C GLN A 261 2.31 33.28 -10.42
N PHE A 262 1.88 32.23 -11.12
CA PHE A 262 1.07 31.15 -10.56
C PHE A 262 1.70 30.51 -9.30
N THR A 263 3.00 30.24 -9.35
CA THR A 263 3.72 29.71 -8.18
C THR A 263 3.72 30.71 -6.99
N LYS A 264 3.82 32.02 -7.27
CA LYS A 264 3.71 33.04 -6.24
C LYS A 264 2.32 33.08 -5.61
N ASP A 265 1.28 32.97 -6.43
CA ASP A 265 -0.11 32.97 -5.96
C ASP A 265 -0.41 31.72 -5.12
N LEU A 266 0.09 30.55 -5.50
CA LEU A 266 -0.01 29.34 -4.68
C LEU A 266 0.71 29.48 -3.33
N ARG A 267 1.87 30.13 -3.31
CA ARG A 267 2.57 30.44 -2.06
C ARG A 267 1.77 31.38 -1.16
N ALA A 268 1.20 32.43 -1.72
CA ALA A 268 0.36 33.38 -0.98
C ALA A 268 -0.87 32.68 -0.38
N ARG A 269 -1.56 31.85 -1.16
CA ARG A 269 -2.71 31.04 -0.70
C ARG A 269 -2.29 30.12 0.47
N LYS A 270 -1.18 29.43 0.33
CA LYS A 270 -0.66 28.55 1.39
C LYS A 270 -0.33 29.31 2.68
N GLU A 271 0.33 30.48 2.56
CA GLU A 271 0.64 31.31 3.73
C GLU A 271 -0.63 31.83 4.42
N ALA A 272 -1.68 32.17 3.65
CA ALA A 272 -2.96 32.60 4.19
C ALA A 272 -3.71 31.49 4.97
N LEU A 273 -3.37 30.23 4.73
CA LEU A 273 -3.93 29.08 5.47
C LEU A 273 -3.17 28.76 6.76
N LYS A 274 -1.94 29.29 6.93
CA LYS A 274 -1.18 29.08 8.16
C LYS A 274 -1.88 29.70 9.36
N GLY A 275 -2.15 28.89 10.37
CA GLY A 275 -2.80 29.35 11.61
C GLY A 275 -4.32 29.44 11.55
N LYS A 276 -4.96 29.14 10.42
CA LYS A 276 -6.41 28.95 10.36
C LYS A 276 -6.76 27.53 10.79
N GLY A 277 -7.89 27.39 11.52
CA GLY A 277 -8.46 26.08 11.86
C GLY A 277 -8.90 25.28 10.63
N GLN A 278 -9.68 24.23 10.83
CA GLN A 278 -10.21 23.47 9.70
C GLN A 278 -11.04 24.37 8.79
N PRO A 279 -10.76 24.41 7.47
CA PRO A 279 -11.49 25.23 6.52
C PRO A 279 -12.95 24.77 6.40
N GLY A 280 -13.86 25.74 6.30
CA GLY A 280 -15.28 25.48 6.04
C GLY A 280 -15.56 24.98 4.62
N PRO A 281 -16.81 24.53 4.36
CA PRO A 281 -17.23 24.14 3.01
C PRO A 281 -17.05 25.29 2.02
N GLY A 282 -16.31 25.07 0.93
CA GLY A 282 -16.05 26.08 -0.11
C GLY A 282 -14.88 27.02 0.16
N GLU A 283 -14.24 26.93 1.32
CA GLU A 283 -13.01 27.66 1.60
C GLU A 283 -11.79 26.99 1.00
N ASP A 284 -10.76 27.80 0.72
CA ASP A 284 -9.48 27.30 0.23
C ASP A 284 -8.80 26.39 1.27
N ASN A 285 -8.19 25.31 0.82
CA ASN A 285 -7.52 24.33 1.67
C ASN A 285 -6.28 23.72 0.99
N MET A 286 -5.44 23.04 1.77
CA MET A 286 -4.20 22.45 1.27
C MET A 286 -4.42 21.42 0.15
N LEU A 287 -5.57 20.75 0.12
CA LEU A 287 -5.90 19.79 -0.93
C LEU A 287 -6.17 20.52 -2.25
N LEU A 288 -6.99 21.58 -2.22
CA LEU A 288 -7.27 22.40 -3.40
C LEU A 288 -6.01 23.08 -3.95
N ILE A 289 -5.12 23.56 -3.08
CA ILE A 289 -3.82 24.09 -3.51
C ILE A 289 -2.98 23.00 -4.18
N GLY A 290 -3.11 21.76 -3.76
CA GLY A 290 -2.38 20.62 -4.29
C GLY A 290 -2.91 20.06 -5.61
N THR A 291 -4.13 20.39 -5.99
CA THR A 291 -4.78 19.93 -7.22
C THR A 291 -4.72 20.95 -8.38
N HIS A 292 -4.23 22.14 -8.12
CA HIS A 292 -3.96 23.19 -9.13
C HIS A 292 -2.50 23.18 -9.56
#